data_9705fd7500ec38c8eb19670ea3c8e179
#
_entry.id   9705fd7500ec38c8eb19670ea3c8e179
#
_cell.length_a   1.000
_cell.length_b   1.000
_cell.length_c   1.000
_cell.angle_alpha   90.00
_cell.angle_beta   90.00
_cell.angle_gamma   90.00
#
_symmetry.space_group_name_H-M   'P 1'
#
loop_
_entity.id
_entity.type
_entity.pdbx_description
1 polymer ?
#
loop_
_entity_poly.entity_id
_entity_poly.type
_entity_poly.pdbx_seq_one_letter_code
_entity_poly.pdbx_strand_id
1 'polypeptide(L)' 'MYEITDVIHDYLFVTLRLRDVQTGVTRDWRYWDDLEEWLCKEHGVKDLKGLVIDKLPDYGDWVESGK' A
#
# COMPACT_ATOMS: atom_id res chain seq x y z
N MET A 1 -5.98 10.78 2.60
CA MET A 1 -6.64 9.55 2.17
C MET A 1 -6.02 9.04 0.90
N TYR A 2 -5.80 7.74 0.82
CA TYR A 2 -5.09 7.14 -0.30
C TYR A 2 -5.89 6.00 -0.90
N GLU A 3 -5.85 5.90 -2.22
CA GLU A 3 -6.44 4.78 -2.94
C GLU A 3 -5.32 3.84 -3.37
N ILE A 4 -5.47 2.55 -3.08
CA ILE A 4 -4.50 1.56 -3.50
C ILE A 4 -4.79 1.21 -4.95
N THR A 5 -3.95 1.70 -5.87
CA THR A 5 -4.19 1.50 -7.29
C THR A 5 -3.52 0.25 -7.82
N ASP A 6 -2.52 -0.25 -7.09
CA ASP A 6 -1.84 -1.47 -7.52
C ASP A 6 -1.15 -2.11 -6.33
N VAL A 7 -0.98 -3.42 -6.39
CA VAL A 7 -0.29 -4.19 -5.36
C VAL A 7 0.78 -5.01 -6.06
N ILE A 8 2.03 -4.74 -5.73
CA ILE A 8 3.17 -5.34 -6.41
C ILE A 8 3.91 -6.22 -5.43
N HIS A 9 3.96 -7.51 -5.72
CA HIS A 9 4.69 -8.46 -4.89
C HIS A 9 6.11 -8.60 -5.38
N ASP A 10 7.04 -8.42 -4.47
CA ASP A 10 8.43 -8.58 -4.76
C ASP A 10 8.97 -9.69 -3.86
N TYR A 11 10.26 -9.85 -3.81
CA TYR A 11 10.87 -11.00 -3.16
C TYR A 11 10.41 -11.17 -1.71
N LEU A 12 10.64 -10.18 -0.88
CA LEU A 12 10.23 -10.23 0.53
C LEU A 12 9.28 -9.11 0.88
N PHE A 13 8.84 -8.34 -0.11
CA PHE A 13 8.08 -7.13 0.15
C PHE A 13 6.83 -7.06 -0.68
N VAL A 14 5.87 -6.31 -0.18
CA VAL A 14 4.70 -5.91 -0.95
C VAL A 14 4.77 -4.40 -1.09
N THR A 15 4.64 -3.91 -2.31
CA THR A 15 4.61 -2.49 -2.59
C THR A 15 3.20 -2.09 -2.99
N LEU A 16 2.64 -1.14 -2.26
CA LEU A 16 1.33 -0.60 -2.58
C LEU A 16 1.52 0.70 -3.34
N ARG A 17 0.96 0.76 -4.54
CA ARG A 17 0.95 2.01 -5.28
C ARG A 17 -0.26 2.80 -4.83
N LEU A 18 0.00 3.94 -4.22
CA LEU A 18 -1.03 4.75 -3.57
C LEU A 18 -1.21 6.05 -4.33
N ARG A 19 -2.46 6.40 -4.55
CA ARG A 19 -2.79 7.69 -5.14
C ARG A 19 -3.49 8.54 -4.07
N ASP A 20 -2.94 9.71 -3.81
CA ASP A 20 -3.57 10.67 -2.91
C ASP A 20 -4.82 11.19 -3.60
N VAL A 21 -5.99 10.96 -3.00
CA VAL A 21 -7.23 11.32 -3.66
C VAL A 21 -7.45 12.82 -3.73
N GLN A 22 -6.75 13.60 -2.94
CA GLN A 22 -6.88 15.04 -2.98
C GLN A 22 -5.98 15.67 -4.04
N THR A 23 -4.74 15.20 -4.15
CA THR A 23 -3.78 15.83 -5.04
C THR A 23 -3.57 15.05 -6.34
N GLY A 24 -3.93 13.77 -6.35
CA GLY A 24 -3.69 12.92 -7.49
C GLY A 24 -2.26 12.41 -7.61
N VAL A 25 -1.43 12.73 -6.65
CA VAL A 25 -0.04 12.29 -6.68
C VAL A 25 0.05 10.81 -6.33
N THR A 26 0.85 10.08 -7.08
CA THR A 26 1.05 8.65 -6.86
C THR A 26 2.40 8.41 -6.21
N ARG A 27 2.41 7.59 -5.17
CA ARG A 27 3.63 7.20 -4.47
C ARG A 27 3.52 5.73 -4.11
N ASP A 28 4.67 5.13 -3.80
CA ASP A 28 4.73 3.71 -3.45
C ASP A 28 5.07 3.57 -1.97
N TRP A 29 4.38 2.62 -1.33
CA TRP A 29 4.58 2.28 0.08
C TRP A 29 4.92 0.81 0.16
N ARG A 30 5.93 0.44 0.96
CA ARG A 30 6.44 -0.93 0.99
C ARG A 30 6.49 -1.47 2.40
N TYR A 31 6.11 -2.75 2.53
CA TYR A 31 6.23 -3.45 3.80
C TYR A 31 6.56 -4.92 3.55
N TRP A 32 6.85 -5.66 4.63
CA TRP A 32 7.18 -7.08 4.54
C TRP A 32 5.95 -7.86 4.07
N ASP A 33 6.18 -8.85 3.21
CA ASP A 33 5.08 -9.56 2.57
C ASP A 33 4.23 -10.36 3.57
N ASP A 34 4.79 -10.78 4.69
CA ASP A 34 4.03 -11.55 5.67
C ASP A 34 3.02 -10.68 6.42
N LEU A 35 3.06 -9.37 6.25
CA LEU A 35 2.08 -8.47 6.86
C LEU A 35 0.87 -8.22 5.98
N GLU A 36 0.91 -8.66 4.73
CA GLU A 36 -0.19 -8.38 3.80
C GLU A 36 -1.46 -9.06 4.26
N GLU A 37 -1.36 -10.30 4.69
CA GLU A 37 -2.55 -11.04 5.13
C GLU A 37 -3.18 -10.38 6.34
N TRP A 38 -2.36 -9.93 7.27
CA TRP A 38 -2.85 -9.24 8.45
C TRP A 38 -3.56 -7.95 8.05
N LEU A 39 -2.98 -7.21 7.12
CA LEU A 39 -3.57 -5.96 6.67
C LEU A 39 -4.90 -6.20 5.97
N CYS A 40 -4.99 -7.24 5.17
CA CYS A 40 -6.24 -7.60 4.53
C CYS A 40 -7.32 -7.92 5.56
N LYS A 41 -6.96 -8.64 6.61
CA LYS A 41 -7.91 -8.98 7.67
C LYS A 41 -8.36 -7.73 8.40
N GLU A 42 -7.45 -6.83 8.66
CA GLU A 42 -7.79 -5.61 9.38
C GLU A 42 -8.81 -4.77 8.63
N HIS A 43 -8.71 -4.75 7.31
CA HIS A 43 -9.64 -3.99 6.49
C HIS A 43 -10.83 -4.81 5.97
N GLY A 44 -10.84 -6.10 6.28
CA GLY A 44 -11.97 -6.96 5.89
C GLY A 44 -12.05 -7.21 4.40
N VAL A 45 -10.92 -7.26 3.72
CA VAL A 45 -10.88 -7.47 2.29
C VAL A 45 -9.99 -8.65 1.94
N LYS A 46 -10.20 -9.22 0.76
CA LYS A 46 -9.35 -10.29 0.27
C LYS A 46 -8.16 -9.76 -0.52
N ASP A 47 -8.31 -8.60 -1.11
CA ASP A 47 -7.31 -8.00 -1.97
C ASP A 47 -7.25 -6.52 -1.66
N LEU A 48 -6.06 -6.00 -1.53
CA LEU A 48 -5.88 -4.59 -1.18
C LEU A 48 -6.12 -3.66 -2.37
N LYS A 49 -6.03 -4.16 -3.59
CA LYS A 49 -6.20 -3.30 -4.75
C LYS A 49 -7.61 -2.72 -4.80
N GLY A 50 -7.68 -1.41 -4.95
CA GLY A 50 -8.94 -0.70 -4.98
C GLY A 50 -9.43 -0.22 -3.64
N LEU A 51 -8.73 -0.59 -2.58
CA LEU A 51 -9.12 -0.16 -1.24
C LEU A 51 -8.70 1.29 -1.02
N VAL A 52 -9.53 2.03 -0.31
CA VAL A 52 -9.20 3.41 0.08
C VAL A 52 -8.95 3.42 1.58
N ILE A 53 -7.81 3.97 1.98
CA ILE A 53 -7.42 3.99 3.38
C ILE A 53 -7.17 5.42 3.83
N ASP A 54 -7.47 5.68 5.10
CA ASP A 54 -7.29 7.01 5.65
C ASP A 54 -5.85 7.27 6.04
N LYS A 55 -5.19 6.28 6.59
CA LYS A 55 -3.81 6.44 7.00
C LYS A 55 -3.05 5.16 6.75
N LEU A 56 -1.76 5.30 6.63
CA LEU A 56 -0.88 4.21 6.29
C LEU A 56 -0.56 3.36 7.50
N PRO A 57 -0.21 2.08 7.28
CA PRO A 57 0.26 1.25 8.38
C PRO A 57 1.54 1.80 9.00
N ASP A 58 1.75 1.47 10.25
CA ASP A 58 2.93 1.95 10.97
C ASP A 58 4.19 1.17 10.62
N TYR A 59 4.06 0.07 9.92
CA TYR A 59 5.17 -0.87 9.72
C TYR A 59 5.68 -0.90 8.28
N GLY A 60 5.76 0.22 7.65
CA GLY A 60 6.25 0.29 6.27
C GLY A 60 6.96 1.57 6.01
N ASP A 61 7.45 1.71 4.80
CA ASP A 61 8.22 2.89 4.41
C ASP A 61 7.84 3.36 3.02
N TRP A 62 7.94 4.66 2.80
CA TRP A 62 7.83 5.20 1.45
C TRP A 62 9.00 4.73 0.61
N VAL A 63 8.71 4.31 -0.61
CA VAL A 63 9.76 3.95 -1.55
C VAL A 63 10.24 5.22 -2.22
N GLU A 64 11.51 5.49 -2.08
CA GLU A 64 12.12 6.63 -2.75
C GLU A 64 12.25 6.27 -4.21
N SER A 65 11.63 7.04 -5.07
CA SER A 65 11.79 6.70 -6.44
C SER A 65 12.86 7.52 -7.03
N GLY A 66 13.55 6.93 -7.66
CA GLY A 66 14.31 7.44 -8.39
C GLY A 66 15.12 8.44 -8.49
N LYS A 67 15.42 8.49 -8.24
CA LYS A 67 16.24 9.31 -8.48
C LYS A 67 17.32 8.87 -8.92
#